data_8bbc705bf1dc20d8548a5c3b4271089e
#
_entry.id   8bbc705bf1dc20d8548a5c3b4271089e
#
_cell.length_a   1.000
_cell.length_b   1.000
_cell.length_c   1.000
_cell.angle_alpha   90.00
_cell.angle_beta   90.00
_cell.angle_gamma   90.00
#
_symmetry.space_group_name_H-M   'P 1'
#
loop_
_entity.id
_entity.type
_entity.pdbx_description
1 polymer ?
#
loop_
_entity_poly.entity_id
_entity_poly.type
_entity_poly.pdbx_seq_one_letter_code
_entity_poly.pdbx_strand_id
1 'polypeptide(L)'
;FRVGPDSAGANPGPACYRRGGPLTVTDANVMVGKLVPAFFPKIFGPAQDQPLDAEVVRERFAALAAETGDGREAAEVADGFIRIAVENMANAILSISVQRGYDVADYVLNTFGGAGGQHACLVADALGIVSVLIHPLSGVLSAYGMGLAELKATRSRAVLRLLDAEGLAAAE
;
A
#
# COMPACT_ATOMS: atom_id res chain seq x y z
N PHE A 1 -14.24 13.79 3.04
CA PHE A 1 -12.94 13.44 2.44
C PHE A 1 -12.96 12.01 1.92
N ARG A 2 -12.15 11.75 0.87
CA ARG A 2 -12.03 10.45 0.24
C ARG A 2 -10.54 10.16 -0.03
N VAL A 3 -10.11 8.93 0.24
CA VAL A 3 -8.77 8.43 -0.10
C VAL A 3 -8.93 7.26 -1.08
N GLY A 4 -8.34 7.40 -2.27
CA GLY A 4 -8.51 6.44 -3.34
C GLY A 4 -9.89 6.48 -4.02
N PRO A 5 -10.17 5.53 -4.92
CA PRO A 5 -9.33 4.40 -5.34
C PRO A 5 -8.21 4.77 -6.34
N ASP A 6 -8.20 6.00 -6.86
CA ASP A 6 -7.24 6.42 -7.87
C ASP A 6 -5.81 6.47 -7.30
N SER A 7 -4.83 6.16 -8.14
CA SER A 7 -3.42 6.26 -7.83
C SER A 7 -2.75 7.32 -8.69
N ALA A 8 -1.92 8.16 -8.09
CA ALA A 8 -1.09 9.10 -8.84
C ALA A 8 0.06 8.42 -9.61
N GLY A 9 0.28 7.12 -9.36
CA GLY A 9 1.37 6.36 -9.96
C GLY A 9 2.74 6.92 -9.64
N ALA A 10 3.69 6.70 -10.54
CA ALA A 10 5.05 7.25 -10.45
C ALA A 10 5.20 8.55 -11.27
N ASN A 11 4.30 8.80 -12.21
CA ASN A 11 4.28 9.98 -13.07
C ASN A 11 2.80 10.39 -13.32
N PRO A 12 2.36 11.56 -12.85
CA PRO A 12 3.15 12.59 -12.13
C PRO A 12 3.61 12.15 -10.74
N GLY A 13 2.96 11.18 -10.10
CA GLY A 13 3.24 10.72 -8.74
C GLY A 13 2.67 11.65 -7.66
N PRO A 14 3.04 11.45 -6.40
CA PRO A 14 2.75 12.35 -5.28
C PRO A 14 3.19 13.79 -5.51
N ALA A 15 2.56 14.73 -4.81
CA ALA A 15 2.94 16.15 -4.88
C ALA A 15 4.43 16.37 -4.56
N CYS A 16 4.96 15.65 -3.57
CA CYS A 16 6.37 15.72 -3.17
C CYS A 16 7.36 15.23 -4.24
N TYR A 17 6.91 14.58 -5.33
CA TYR A 17 7.78 14.14 -6.43
C TYR A 17 8.16 15.27 -7.41
N ARG A 18 7.69 16.49 -7.18
CA ARG A 18 8.05 17.69 -7.98
C ARG A 18 7.64 17.62 -9.47
N ARG A 19 6.57 16.89 -9.78
CA ARG A 19 6.05 16.72 -11.14
C ARG A 19 4.61 17.19 -11.30
N GLY A 20 4.13 18.04 -10.38
CA GLY A 20 2.78 18.59 -10.42
C GLY A 20 1.67 17.61 -10.05
N GLY A 21 1.99 16.49 -9.41
CA GLY A 21 1.02 15.50 -8.97
C GLY A 21 0.09 15.97 -7.85
N PRO A 22 -1.01 15.25 -7.59
CA PRO A 22 -1.95 15.57 -6.51
C PRO A 22 -1.36 15.24 -5.13
N LEU A 23 -2.06 15.69 -4.06
CA LEU A 23 -1.81 15.16 -2.72
C LEU A 23 -2.18 13.67 -2.66
N THR A 24 -1.33 12.88 -2.01
CA THR A 24 -1.48 11.44 -1.85
C THR A 24 -1.21 10.99 -0.41
N VAL A 25 -1.42 9.71 -0.12
CA VAL A 25 -1.02 9.11 1.17
C VAL A 25 0.50 9.23 1.41
N THR A 26 1.32 9.23 0.36
CA THR A 26 2.76 9.48 0.47
C THR A 26 3.03 10.87 1.04
N ASP A 27 2.33 11.89 0.53
CA ASP A 27 2.46 13.26 1.01
C ASP A 27 1.95 13.39 2.45
N ALA A 28 0.88 12.69 2.81
CA ALA A 28 0.40 12.64 4.18
C ALA A 28 1.47 12.05 5.13
N ASN A 29 2.16 10.98 4.71
CA ASN A 29 3.28 10.41 5.47
C ASN A 29 4.47 11.36 5.59
N VAL A 30 4.76 12.19 4.58
CA VAL A 30 5.76 13.27 4.68
C VAL A 30 5.32 14.31 5.68
N MET A 31 4.03 14.75 5.63
CA MET A 31 3.49 15.78 6.51
C MET A 31 3.57 15.41 7.98
N VAL A 32 3.23 14.16 8.33
CA VAL A 32 3.26 13.66 9.72
C VAL A 32 4.62 13.12 10.15
N GLY A 33 5.65 13.21 9.29
CA GLY A 33 7.02 12.81 9.62
C GLY A 33 7.29 11.29 9.61
N LYS A 34 6.37 10.46 9.15
CA LYS A 34 6.59 9.02 8.95
C LYS A 34 7.56 8.76 7.79
N LEU A 35 7.52 9.58 6.76
CA LEU A 35 8.42 9.56 5.65
C LEU A 35 9.36 10.76 5.74
N VAL A 36 10.64 10.50 5.99
CA VAL A 36 11.67 11.52 6.22
C VAL A 36 12.43 11.79 4.92
N PRO A 37 12.25 12.96 4.26
CA PRO A 37 12.86 13.25 2.96
C PRO A 37 14.38 13.14 2.93
N ALA A 38 15.04 13.41 4.05
CA ALA A 38 16.52 13.36 4.16
C ALA A 38 17.10 11.95 3.94
N PHE A 39 16.29 10.88 4.15
CA PHE A 39 16.72 9.50 3.95
C PHE A 39 16.42 8.97 2.54
N PHE A 40 15.79 9.78 1.69
CA PHE A 40 15.53 9.41 0.31
C PHE A 40 16.61 9.87 -0.63
N PRO A 41 16.90 9.11 -1.70
CA PRO A 41 17.83 9.54 -2.73
C PRO A 41 17.27 10.74 -3.48
N LYS A 42 18.15 11.58 -4.00
CA LYS A 42 17.78 12.75 -4.82
C LYS A 42 17.48 12.29 -6.26
N ILE A 43 16.31 11.75 -6.48
CA ILE A 43 15.87 11.19 -7.77
C ILE A 43 14.54 11.77 -8.24
N PHE A 44 14.05 12.82 -7.58
CA PHE A 44 12.76 13.43 -7.89
C PHE A 44 12.92 14.69 -8.74
N GLY A 45 11.81 15.26 -9.15
CA GLY A 45 11.79 16.40 -10.07
C GLY A 45 11.95 15.99 -11.55
N PRO A 46 11.81 16.94 -12.47
CA PRO A 46 11.89 16.67 -13.92
C PRO A 46 13.26 16.13 -14.37
N ALA A 47 14.34 16.61 -13.76
CA ALA A 47 15.71 16.20 -14.05
C ALA A 47 16.17 14.96 -13.23
N GLN A 48 15.35 14.46 -12.32
CA GLN A 48 15.64 13.32 -11.44
C GLN A 48 16.88 13.51 -10.56
N ASP A 49 17.11 14.72 -10.07
CA ASP A 49 18.28 15.12 -9.28
C ASP A 49 17.92 15.84 -7.98
N GLN A 50 16.62 15.93 -7.63
CA GLN A 50 16.12 16.69 -6.49
C GLN A 50 15.61 15.77 -5.37
N PRO A 51 15.65 16.26 -4.10
CA PRO A 51 15.01 15.54 -2.99
C PRO A 51 13.48 15.64 -3.07
N LEU A 52 12.79 14.81 -2.25
CA LEU A 52 11.36 14.99 -2.01
C LEU A 52 11.04 16.42 -1.56
N ASP A 53 9.93 16.97 -2.04
CA ASP A 53 9.48 18.34 -1.73
C ASP A 53 8.58 18.37 -0.51
N ALA A 54 9.16 18.54 0.68
CA ALA A 54 8.39 18.68 1.89
C ALA A 54 7.69 20.04 2.00
N GLU A 55 8.16 21.08 1.28
CA GLU A 55 7.55 22.40 1.32
C GLU A 55 6.21 22.41 0.60
N VAL A 56 6.17 21.89 -0.63
CA VAL A 56 4.89 21.78 -1.37
C VAL A 56 3.86 20.95 -0.63
N VAL A 57 4.31 19.94 0.14
CA VAL A 57 3.40 19.14 0.99
C VAL A 57 2.78 20.01 2.09
N ARG A 58 3.62 20.78 2.82
CA ARG A 58 3.13 21.70 3.87
C ARG A 58 2.16 22.73 3.32
N GLU A 59 2.52 23.39 2.22
CA GLU A 59 1.68 24.40 1.58
C GLU A 59 0.33 23.85 1.16
N ARG A 60 0.31 22.68 0.51
CA ARG A 60 -0.95 22.07 0.04
C ARG A 60 -1.82 21.54 1.16
N PHE A 61 -1.25 20.97 2.22
CA PHE A 61 -2.05 20.56 3.38
C PHE A 61 -2.55 21.77 4.19
N ALA A 62 -1.77 22.86 4.28
CA ALA A 62 -2.23 24.09 4.88
C ALA A 62 -3.40 24.71 4.10
N ALA A 63 -3.31 24.75 2.77
CA ALA A 63 -4.40 25.20 1.91
C ALA A 63 -5.66 24.33 2.09
N LEU A 64 -5.51 23.01 2.12
CA LEU A 64 -6.61 22.07 2.32
C LEU A 64 -7.25 22.24 3.72
N ALA A 65 -6.46 22.44 4.77
CA ALA A 65 -6.95 22.71 6.11
C ALA A 65 -7.74 24.03 6.18
N ALA A 66 -7.26 25.07 5.52
CA ALA A 66 -7.99 26.35 5.40
C ALA A 66 -9.31 26.19 4.64
N GLU A 67 -9.34 25.36 3.59
CA GLU A 67 -10.53 25.10 2.78
C GLU A 67 -11.62 24.35 3.58
N THR A 68 -11.23 23.49 4.52
CA THR A 68 -12.21 22.79 5.38
C THR A 68 -12.91 23.72 6.35
N GLY A 69 -12.25 24.78 6.80
CA GLY A 69 -12.83 25.80 7.67
C GLY A 69 -13.23 25.32 9.07
N ASP A 70 -12.81 24.14 9.47
CA ASP A 70 -13.16 23.53 10.76
C ASP A 70 -12.10 23.73 11.86
N GLY A 71 -11.03 24.49 11.56
CA GLY A 71 -9.97 24.86 12.49
C GLY A 71 -8.91 23.79 12.73
N ARG A 72 -8.92 22.69 11.97
CA ARG A 72 -7.89 21.65 12.08
C ARG A 72 -6.55 22.13 11.51
N GLU A 73 -5.47 21.72 12.17
CA GLU A 73 -4.12 21.92 11.68
C GLU A 73 -3.82 21.01 10.46
N ALA A 74 -2.89 21.46 9.60
CA ALA A 74 -2.50 20.72 8.39
C ALA A 74 -2.05 19.27 8.69
N ALA A 75 -1.35 19.08 9.81
CA ALA A 75 -0.92 17.75 10.24
C ALA A 75 -2.08 16.86 10.67
N GLU A 76 -3.11 17.43 11.31
CA GLU A 76 -4.32 16.69 11.71
C GLU A 76 -5.13 16.24 10.48
N VAL A 77 -5.21 17.10 9.45
CA VAL A 77 -5.83 16.74 8.18
C VAL A 77 -5.09 15.59 7.52
N ALA A 78 -3.75 15.64 7.48
CA ALA A 78 -2.92 14.58 6.91
C ALA A 78 -3.06 13.26 7.70
N ASP A 79 -3.08 13.30 9.03
CA ASP A 79 -3.33 12.12 9.88
C ASP A 79 -4.72 11.53 9.60
N GLY A 80 -5.73 12.36 9.42
CA GLY A 80 -7.07 11.95 9.03
C GLY A 80 -7.07 11.14 7.71
N PHE A 81 -6.32 11.56 6.70
CA PHE A 81 -6.17 10.79 5.45
C PHE A 81 -5.45 9.46 5.67
N ILE A 82 -4.43 9.42 6.54
CA ILE A 82 -3.75 8.17 6.88
C ILE A 82 -4.72 7.21 7.56
N ARG A 83 -5.54 7.67 8.49
CA ARG A 83 -6.56 6.84 9.15
C ARG A 83 -7.56 6.26 8.15
N ILE A 84 -8.06 7.06 7.21
CA ILE A 84 -8.94 6.57 6.14
C ILE A 84 -8.23 5.50 5.30
N ALA A 85 -6.96 5.70 4.96
CA ALA A 85 -6.19 4.73 4.21
C ALA A 85 -5.99 3.41 4.98
N VAL A 86 -5.72 3.49 6.28
CA VAL A 86 -5.60 2.32 7.17
C VAL A 86 -6.91 1.54 7.24
N GLU A 87 -8.03 2.23 7.44
CA GLU A 87 -9.37 1.61 7.44
C GLU A 87 -9.69 0.93 6.11
N ASN A 88 -9.36 1.56 4.98
CA ASN A 88 -9.55 0.95 3.67
C ASN A 88 -8.72 -0.33 3.50
N MET A 89 -7.47 -0.34 3.97
CA MET A 89 -6.60 -1.53 3.95
C MET A 89 -7.12 -2.62 4.87
N ALA A 90 -7.53 -2.29 6.09
CA ALA A 90 -8.11 -3.22 7.05
C ALA A 90 -9.40 -3.86 6.51
N ASN A 91 -10.30 -3.05 5.95
CA ASN A 91 -11.54 -3.53 5.36
C ASN A 91 -11.31 -4.47 4.16
N ALA A 92 -10.29 -4.20 3.34
CA ALA A 92 -9.92 -5.09 2.23
C ALA A 92 -9.46 -6.47 2.74
N ILE A 93 -8.67 -6.51 3.82
CA ILE A 93 -8.23 -7.76 4.46
C ILE A 93 -9.42 -8.49 5.07
N LEU A 94 -10.27 -7.80 5.82
CA LEU A 94 -11.47 -8.37 6.44
C LEU A 94 -12.40 -8.98 5.39
N SER A 95 -12.67 -8.28 4.29
CA SER A 95 -13.60 -8.76 3.26
C SER A 95 -13.17 -10.11 2.67
N ILE A 96 -11.87 -10.31 2.44
CA ILE A 96 -11.33 -11.57 1.90
C ILE A 96 -11.31 -12.67 2.96
N SER A 97 -10.94 -12.34 4.19
CA SER A 97 -10.75 -13.31 5.27
C SER A 97 -12.10 -13.80 5.82
N VAL A 98 -13.04 -12.90 6.07
CA VAL A 98 -14.38 -13.23 6.57
C VAL A 98 -15.16 -14.07 5.56
N GLN A 99 -15.06 -13.77 4.26
CA GLN A 99 -15.67 -14.58 3.20
C GLN A 99 -15.18 -16.03 3.19
N ARG A 100 -13.98 -16.27 3.70
CA ARG A 100 -13.37 -17.61 3.82
C ARG A 100 -13.55 -18.23 5.22
N GLY A 101 -14.22 -17.55 6.14
CA GLY A 101 -14.46 -18.02 7.51
C GLY A 101 -13.24 -17.92 8.44
N TYR A 102 -12.25 -17.08 8.12
CA TYR A 102 -11.07 -16.88 8.97
C TYR A 102 -11.24 -15.68 9.90
N ASP A 103 -10.86 -15.84 11.18
CA ASP A 103 -10.66 -14.72 12.09
C ASP A 103 -9.23 -14.19 11.91
N VAL A 104 -9.11 -12.93 11.47
CA VAL A 104 -7.81 -12.32 11.18
C VAL A 104 -6.97 -12.11 12.44
N ALA A 105 -7.58 -12.02 13.62
CA ALA A 105 -6.86 -11.83 14.89
C ALA A 105 -5.98 -13.04 15.26
N ASP A 106 -6.29 -14.22 14.73
CA ASP A 106 -5.50 -15.44 14.93
C ASP A 106 -4.25 -15.52 14.05
N TYR A 107 -4.02 -14.51 13.20
CA TYR A 107 -2.94 -14.52 12.21
C TYR A 107 -1.85 -13.48 12.51
N VAL A 108 -0.73 -13.62 11.82
CA VAL A 108 0.35 -12.64 11.79
C VAL A 108 0.21 -11.80 10.53
N LEU A 109 0.25 -10.47 10.67
CA LEU A 109 0.28 -9.57 9.52
C LEU A 109 1.68 -9.57 8.90
N ASN A 110 1.82 -10.19 7.72
CA ASN A 110 3.06 -10.11 6.96
C ASN A 110 3.04 -8.90 6.04
N THR A 111 4.01 -8.01 6.18
CA THR A 111 4.16 -6.82 5.34
C THR A 111 5.45 -6.86 4.53
N PHE A 112 5.36 -6.42 3.27
CA PHE A 112 6.50 -6.34 2.35
C PHE A 112 6.31 -5.20 1.35
N GLY A 113 7.39 -4.90 0.59
CA GLY A 113 7.46 -3.74 -0.28
C GLY A 113 7.99 -2.50 0.43
N GLY A 114 8.40 -1.49 -0.34
CA GLY A 114 9.05 -0.27 0.18
C GLY A 114 8.17 0.59 1.09
N ALA A 115 6.85 0.54 0.92
CA ALA A 115 5.91 1.35 1.69
C ALA A 115 5.12 0.55 2.75
N GLY A 116 5.14 -0.79 2.71
CA GLY A 116 4.30 -1.64 3.55
C GLY A 116 4.47 -1.38 5.04
N GLY A 117 5.69 -1.20 5.51
CA GLY A 117 5.99 -0.97 6.92
C GLY A 117 5.44 0.36 7.49
N GLN A 118 5.11 1.34 6.66
CA GLN A 118 4.64 2.65 7.12
C GLN A 118 3.29 2.58 7.84
N HIS A 119 2.44 1.62 7.48
CA HIS A 119 1.08 1.50 7.99
C HIS A 119 0.80 0.16 8.70
N ALA A 120 1.75 -0.78 8.66
CA ALA A 120 1.55 -2.14 9.12
C ALA A 120 1.04 -2.25 10.56
N CYS A 121 1.61 -1.49 11.49
CA CYS A 121 1.15 -1.51 12.89
C CYS A 121 -0.26 -0.95 13.04
N LEU A 122 -0.59 0.16 12.38
CA LEU A 122 -1.93 0.74 12.42
C LEU A 122 -2.98 -0.20 11.82
N VAL A 123 -2.63 -0.91 10.73
CA VAL A 123 -3.51 -1.92 10.12
C VAL A 123 -3.68 -3.12 11.05
N ALA A 124 -2.60 -3.58 11.69
CA ALA A 124 -2.67 -4.65 12.68
C ALA A 124 -3.56 -4.29 13.87
N ASP A 125 -3.40 -3.07 14.41
CA ASP A 125 -4.24 -2.55 15.49
C ASP A 125 -5.72 -2.52 15.09
N ALA A 126 -6.03 -2.02 13.89
CA ALA A 126 -7.40 -1.97 13.36
C ALA A 126 -8.03 -3.36 13.16
N LEU A 127 -7.21 -4.39 12.97
CA LEU A 127 -7.64 -5.78 12.77
C LEU A 127 -7.58 -6.64 14.04
N GLY A 128 -7.06 -6.11 15.17
CA GLY A 128 -6.83 -6.87 16.39
C GLY A 128 -5.67 -7.88 16.28
N ILE A 129 -4.80 -7.72 15.28
CA ILE A 129 -3.63 -8.58 15.06
C ILE A 129 -2.50 -8.12 15.99
N VAL A 130 -1.99 -9.03 16.81
CA VAL A 130 -0.96 -8.71 17.83
C VAL A 130 0.48 -8.81 17.32
N SER A 131 0.70 -9.36 16.12
CA SER A 131 2.05 -9.61 15.59
C SER A 131 2.17 -9.16 14.14
N VAL A 132 3.25 -8.43 13.85
CA VAL A 132 3.60 -8.01 12.47
C VAL A 132 4.94 -8.62 12.10
N LEU A 133 4.98 -9.34 10.97
CA LEU A 133 6.20 -9.91 10.41
C LEU A 133 6.75 -8.98 9.33
N ILE A 134 7.98 -8.54 9.51
CA ILE A 134 8.74 -7.75 8.53
C ILE A 134 10.02 -8.53 8.20
N HIS A 135 10.07 -9.10 6.99
CA HIS A 135 11.28 -9.81 6.55
C HIS A 135 12.45 -8.83 6.36
N PRO A 136 13.71 -9.19 6.69
CA PRO A 136 14.86 -8.31 6.48
C PRO A 136 15.01 -7.80 5.05
N LEU A 137 14.58 -8.58 4.06
CA LEU A 137 14.56 -8.20 2.65
C LEU A 137 13.17 -7.72 2.17
N SER A 138 12.32 -7.22 3.08
CA SER A 138 10.94 -6.83 2.76
C SER A 138 10.84 -5.87 1.56
N GLY A 139 11.77 -4.93 1.41
CA GLY A 139 11.79 -3.98 0.31
C GLY A 139 12.06 -4.60 -1.08
N VAL A 140 12.64 -5.80 -1.13
CA VAL A 140 13.01 -6.52 -2.36
C VAL A 140 12.53 -7.98 -2.36
N LEU A 141 11.53 -8.29 -1.53
CA LEU A 141 11.08 -9.67 -1.29
C LEU A 141 10.60 -10.37 -2.56
N SER A 142 9.96 -9.64 -3.47
CA SER A 142 9.53 -10.20 -4.77
C SER A 142 10.73 -10.61 -5.64
N ALA A 143 11.79 -9.80 -5.69
CA ALA A 143 13.01 -10.13 -6.42
C ALA A 143 13.73 -11.32 -5.78
N TYR A 144 13.78 -11.36 -4.44
CA TYR A 144 14.33 -12.50 -3.70
C TYR A 144 13.55 -13.79 -4.01
N GLY A 145 12.21 -13.73 -3.98
CA GLY A 145 11.35 -14.86 -4.33
C GLY A 145 11.53 -15.33 -5.78
N MET A 146 11.68 -14.39 -6.73
CA MET A 146 11.98 -14.76 -8.12
C MET A 146 13.34 -15.47 -8.27
N GLY A 147 14.33 -15.05 -7.49
CA GLY A 147 15.66 -15.71 -7.49
C GLY A 147 15.65 -17.13 -6.94
N LEU A 148 14.67 -17.46 -6.10
CA LEU A 148 14.47 -18.80 -5.53
C LEU A 148 13.47 -19.66 -6.31
N ALA A 149 12.70 -19.04 -7.22
CA ALA A 149 11.65 -19.75 -7.96
C ALA A 149 12.25 -20.71 -9.00
N GLU A 150 11.66 -21.89 -9.08
CA GLU A 150 11.96 -22.85 -10.15
C GLU A 150 11.30 -22.43 -11.47
N LEU A 151 11.90 -22.83 -12.58
CA LEU A 151 11.27 -22.70 -13.89
C LEU A 151 10.11 -23.70 -13.97
N LYS A 152 8.88 -23.20 -14.03
CA LYS A 152 7.66 -24.01 -14.14
C LYS A 152 6.95 -23.74 -15.44
N ALA A 153 6.58 -24.80 -16.14
CA ALA A 153 5.69 -24.75 -17.29
C ALA A 153 4.33 -25.36 -16.90
N THR A 154 3.28 -24.58 -16.97
CA THR A 154 1.91 -25.04 -16.68
C THR A 154 1.13 -25.12 -18.00
N ARG A 155 0.43 -26.22 -18.21
CA ARG A 155 -0.50 -26.39 -19.31
C ARG A 155 -1.87 -26.72 -18.75
N SER A 156 -2.91 -26.12 -19.29
CA SER A 156 -4.30 -26.39 -18.91
C SER A 156 -5.07 -26.86 -20.14
N ARG A 157 -5.89 -27.89 -19.96
CA ARG A 157 -6.80 -28.38 -20.98
C ARG A 157 -8.19 -28.55 -20.36
N ALA A 158 -9.20 -28.02 -21.02
CA ALA A 158 -10.58 -28.24 -20.61
C ALA A 158 -10.99 -29.69 -20.97
N VAL A 159 -11.52 -30.40 -19.97
CA VAL A 159 -12.12 -31.72 -20.14
C VAL A 159 -13.62 -31.59 -19.87
N LEU A 160 -14.40 -31.38 -20.95
CA LEU A 160 -15.86 -31.19 -20.87
C LEU A 160 -16.55 -32.56 -20.90
N ARG A 161 -16.41 -33.34 -19.82
CA ARG A 161 -17.02 -34.67 -19.63
C ARG A 161 -17.63 -34.79 -18.24
N LEU A 162 -18.53 -35.76 -18.06
CA LEU A 162 -19.05 -36.11 -16.73
C LEU A 162 -17.91 -36.61 -15.85
N LEU A 163 -18.01 -36.34 -14.54
CA LEU A 163 -17.03 -36.81 -13.53
C LEU A 163 -17.35 -38.25 -13.16
N ASP A 164 -17.05 -39.18 -14.08
CA ASP A 164 -17.14 -40.62 -13.94
C ASP A 164 -15.78 -41.26 -14.27
N ALA A 165 -15.67 -42.57 -14.24
CA ALA A 165 -14.43 -43.29 -14.47
C ALA A 165 -13.87 -43.04 -15.89
N GLU A 166 -14.72 -42.85 -16.88
CA GLU A 166 -14.33 -42.56 -18.27
C GLU A 166 -13.84 -41.12 -18.43
N GLY A 167 -14.51 -40.15 -17.75
CA GLY A 167 -14.10 -38.75 -17.70
C GLY A 167 -12.79 -38.54 -16.96
N LEU A 168 -12.55 -39.26 -15.88
CA LEU A 168 -11.26 -39.24 -15.15
C LEU A 168 -10.12 -39.79 -16.03
N ALA A 169 -10.32 -40.95 -16.70
CA ALA A 169 -9.31 -41.50 -17.59
C ALA A 169 -8.99 -40.58 -18.80
N ALA A 170 -9.93 -39.75 -19.22
CA ALA A 170 -9.70 -38.76 -20.28
C ALA A 170 -8.97 -37.48 -19.78
N ALA A 171 -8.85 -37.29 -18.48
CA ALA A 171 -8.16 -36.16 -17.86
C ALA A 171 -6.68 -36.45 -17.55
N GLU A 172 -6.29 -37.69 -17.45
CA GLU A 172 -4.89 -38.15 -17.35
C GLU A 172 -4.18 -38.07 -18.71
#